data_988ca2a6bda1672d5c1aebbf80fb73e7
#
_entry.id   988ca2a6bda1672d5c1aebbf80fb73e7
#
_cell.length_a   1.000
_cell.length_b   1.000
_cell.length_c   1.000
_cell.angle_alpha   90.00
_cell.angle_beta   90.00
_cell.angle_gamma   90.00
#
_symmetry.space_group_name_H-M   'P 1'
#
loop_
_entity.id
_entity.type
_entity.pdbx_description
1 polymer ?
#
loop_
_entity_poly.entity_id
_entity_poly.type
_entity_poly.pdbx_seq_one_letter_code
_entity_poly.pdbx_strand_id
1 'polypeptide(L)'
;MKTIKSIYLIVFLLVAGTVFAENKKPGALVRSTLKGLEYRIKAGVNIGGTSPLPLPAEIREINSYRPGAQLAIEGNIIKWFDRNRKWGGLFGIRLENKGMKTDARVKNYYMVMDSYDGEVLGHVEGNWTGNVKTNVKNSYITLPFQVIYKVSPRWDLKFGPYIS
;
A
#
# COMPACT_ATOMS: atom_id res chain seq x y z
N MET A 1 14.80 1.59 -13.74
CA MET A 1 15.91 2.36 -13.13
C MET A 1 15.66 3.88 -13.03
N LYS A 2 14.85 4.53 -13.86
CA LYS A 2 14.58 5.99 -13.76
C LYS A 2 13.71 6.37 -12.55
N THR A 3 12.72 5.56 -12.17
CA THR A 3 11.79 5.80 -11.06
C THR A 3 12.45 5.80 -9.68
N ILE A 4 13.42 4.93 -9.46
CA ILE A 4 14.14 4.85 -8.17
C ILE A 4 14.97 6.11 -7.92
N LYS A 5 15.61 6.66 -8.96
CA LYS A 5 16.38 7.92 -8.86
C LYS A 5 15.49 9.11 -8.50
N SER A 6 14.24 9.14 -9.00
CA SER A 6 13.28 10.21 -8.67
C SER A 6 12.83 10.16 -7.20
N ILE A 7 12.68 8.97 -6.62
CA ILE A 7 12.31 8.80 -5.21
C ILE A 7 13.44 9.29 -4.30
N TYR A 8 14.69 8.95 -4.61
CA TYR A 8 15.84 9.47 -3.85
C TYR A 8 15.98 11.00 -3.96
N LEU A 9 15.66 11.56 -5.12
CA LEU A 9 15.68 13.01 -5.32
C LEU A 9 14.62 13.72 -4.46
N ILE A 10 13.42 13.16 -4.36
CA ILE A 10 12.34 13.72 -3.53
C ILE A 10 12.68 13.60 -2.04
N VAL A 11 13.21 12.47 -1.60
CA VAL A 11 13.66 12.28 -0.22
C VAL A 11 14.84 13.20 0.10
N PHE A 12 15.79 13.36 -0.82
CA PHE A 12 16.92 14.27 -0.66
C PHE A 12 16.47 15.73 -0.61
N LEU A 13 15.50 16.16 -1.42
CA LEU A 13 14.90 17.49 -1.37
C LEU A 13 14.16 17.77 -0.06
N LEU A 14 13.45 16.77 0.49
CA LEU A 14 12.79 16.88 1.79
C LEU A 14 13.81 17.00 2.94
N VAL A 15 14.91 16.25 2.89
CA VAL A 15 15.99 16.31 3.89
C VAL A 15 16.82 17.58 3.72
N ALA A 16 17.13 17.98 2.50
CA ALA A 16 17.88 19.21 2.23
C ALA A 16 17.12 20.48 2.65
N GLY A 17 15.79 20.48 2.53
CA GLY A 17 14.95 21.57 3.04
C GLY A 17 15.04 21.79 4.55
N THR A 18 15.47 20.79 5.31
CA THR A 18 15.69 20.92 6.76
C THR A 18 17.10 21.42 7.14
N VAL A 19 18.08 21.26 6.24
CA VAL A 19 19.49 21.62 6.50
C VAL A 19 19.78 23.09 6.14
N PHE A 20 19.04 23.68 5.18
CA PHE A 20 19.24 25.08 4.79
C PHE A 20 18.47 26.10 5.66
N ALA A 21 17.85 25.66 6.76
CA ALA A 21 17.27 26.58 7.75
C ALA A 21 18.33 27.10 8.73
N GLU A 22 19.46 27.53 8.20
CA GLU A 22 20.53 28.14 9.00
C GLU A 22 20.11 29.55 9.42
N ASN A 23 19.98 29.76 10.73
CA ASN A 23 20.03 31.04 11.44
C ASN A 23 18.93 32.10 11.23
N LYS A 24 17.74 31.78 10.74
CA LYS A 24 16.56 32.61 11.05
C LYS A 24 15.71 31.84 12.05
N LYS A 25 15.47 32.43 13.24
CA LYS A 25 14.49 31.92 14.20
C LYS A 25 13.26 31.49 13.40
N PRO A 26 12.88 30.21 13.35
CA PRO A 26 11.74 29.78 12.56
C PRO A 26 10.58 30.66 12.94
N GLY A 27 9.99 31.35 11.95
CA GLY A 27 8.97 32.37 12.20
C GLY A 27 7.86 31.81 13.11
N ALA A 28 7.27 32.66 13.90
CA ALA A 28 6.23 32.27 14.87
C ALA A 28 5.13 31.41 14.25
N LEU A 29 4.85 31.61 12.95
CA LEU A 29 3.89 30.82 12.16
C LEU A 29 4.31 29.36 12.03
N VAL A 30 5.56 29.07 11.70
CA VAL A 30 6.05 27.68 11.57
C VAL A 30 6.04 26.98 12.91
N ARG A 31 6.45 27.65 13.99
CA ARG A 31 6.37 27.10 15.34
C ARG A 31 4.94 26.84 15.79
N SER A 32 3.99 27.73 15.45
CA SER A 32 2.59 27.52 15.80
C SER A 32 1.97 26.37 15.01
N THR A 33 2.38 26.18 13.76
CA THR A 33 1.88 25.08 12.93
C THR A 33 2.41 23.73 13.38
N LEU A 34 3.66 23.68 13.85
CA LEU A 34 4.27 22.45 14.36
C LEU A 34 3.85 22.12 15.81
N LYS A 35 3.39 23.12 16.59
CA LYS A 35 2.86 22.87 17.93
C LYS A 35 1.58 22.05 17.86
N GLY A 36 1.51 20.98 18.67
CA GLY A 36 0.33 20.13 18.78
C GLY A 36 0.20 19.08 17.67
N LEU A 37 1.28 18.77 16.95
CA LEU A 37 1.35 17.58 16.10
C LEU A 37 1.53 16.35 17.01
N GLU A 38 0.76 15.32 16.70
CA GLU A 38 0.87 14.01 17.33
C GLU A 38 1.31 12.99 16.28
N TYR A 39 2.31 12.20 16.60
CA TYR A 39 2.83 11.15 15.72
C TYR A 39 2.34 9.79 16.22
N ARG A 40 1.80 8.97 15.32
CA ARG A 40 1.35 7.62 15.63
C ARG A 40 1.94 6.62 14.65
N ILE A 41 2.51 5.56 15.15
CA ILE A 41 2.94 4.41 14.36
C ILE A 41 1.98 3.26 14.68
N LYS A 42 1.54 2.55 13.65
CA LYS A 42 0.67 1.39 13.76
C LYS A 42 1.25 0.25 12.96
N ALA A 43 1.11 -0.95 13.48
CA ALA A 43 1.36 -2.18 12.76
C ALA A 43 0.08 -3.01 12.77
N GLY A 44 -0.16 -3.74 11.71
CA GLY A 44 -1.35 -4.56 11.58
C GLY A 44 -1.12 -5.72 10.64
N VAL A 45 -2.09 -6.62 10.63
CA VAL A 45 -2.14 -7.75 9.71
C VAL A 45 -3.33 -7.54 8.78
N ASN A 46 -3.09 -7.61 7.48
CA ASN A 46 -4.12 -7.63 6.46
C ASN A 46 -4.40 -9.07 6.06
N ILE A 47 -5.65 -9.48 6.09
CA ILE A 47 -6.11 -10.73 5.50
C ILE A 47 -6.96 -10.34 4.30
N GLY A 48 -6.51 -10.71 3.11
CA GLY A 48 -7.21 -10.29 1.91
C GLY A 48 -6.79 -11.07 0.68
N GLY A 49 -7.62 -10.94 -0.33
CA GLY A 49 -7.39 -11.48 -1.66
C GLY A 49 -8.28 -10.75 -2.64
N THR A 50 -8.01 -10.94 -3.92
CA THR A 50 -8.84 -10.42 -5.01
C THR A 50 -9.61 -11.57 -5.64
N SER A 51 -10.88 -11.34 -5.92
CA SER A 51 -11.67 -12.26 -6.74
C SER A 51 -11.91 -11.60 -8.10
N PRO A 52 -11.41 -12.17 -9.20
CA PRO A 52 -11.78 -11.68 -10.52
C PRO A 52 -13.26 -12.01 -10.77
N LEU A 53 -14.09 -10.98 -10.91
CA LEU A 53 -15.49 -11.13 -11.28
C LEU A 53 -15.76 -10.24 -12.52
N PRO A 54 -16.33 -10.80 -13.61
CA PRO A 54 -16.71 -12.20 -13.80
C PRO A 54 -15.48 -13.11 -13.98
N LEU A 55 -15.62 -14.39 -13.61
CA LEU A 55 -14.59 -15.39 -13.85
C LEU A 55 -14.37 -15.55 -15.37
N PRO A 56 -13.12 -15.56 -15.84
CA PRO A 56 -12.80 -15.89 -17.22
C PRO A 56 -13.40 -17.25 -17.64
N ALA A 57 -13.85 -17.33 -18.88
CA ALA A 57 -14.53 -18.53 -19.40
C ALA A 57 -13.62 -19.77 -19.41
N GLU A 58 -12.33 -19.58 -19.39
CA GLU A 58 -11.30 -20.62 -19.35
C GLU A 58 -11.21 -21.31 -17.98
N ILE A 59 -11.63 -20.62 -16.91
CA ILE A 59 -11.64 -21.19 -15.55
C ILE A 59 -12.88 -22.06 -15.38
N ARG A 60 -12.69 -23.35 -15.24
CA ARG A 60 -13.78 -24.33 -15.07
C ARG A 60 -14.11 -24.62 -13.61
N GLU A 61 -13.11 -24.60 -12.77
CA GLU A 61 -13.26 -24.95 -11.36
C GLU A 61 -12.15 -24.29 -10.54
N ILE A 62 -12.52 -23.77 -9.37
CA ILE A 62 -11.57 -23.26 -8.38
C ILE A 62 -11.41 -24.36 -7.32
N ASN A 63 -10.28 -25.05 -7.36
CA ASN A 63 -9.98 -26.14 -6.42
C ASN A 63 -9.66 -25.60 -5.02
N SER A 64 -8.98 -24.45 -4.96
CA SER A 64 -8.57 -23.86 -3.68
C SER A 64 -8.36 -22.34 -3.85
N TYR A 65 -8.87 -21.60 -2.89
CA TYR A 65 -8.64 -20.19 -2.73
C TYR A 65 -8.15 -19.91 -1.31
N ARG A 66 -6.98 -19.29 -1.19
CA ARG A 66 -6.38 -18.95 0.11
C ARG A 66 -6.04 -17.47 0.13
N PRO A 67 -6.77 -16.65 0.90
CA PRO A 67 -6.39 -15.28 1.15
C PRO A 67 -5.05 -15.24 1.89
N GLY A 68 -4.19 -14.31 1.49
CA GLY A 68 -2.89 -14.13 2.13
C GLY A 68 -2.99 -13.31 3.41
N ALA A 69 -2.32 -13.74 4.46
CA ALA A 69 -2.06 -12.90 5.62
C ALA A 69 -0.77 -12.10 5.37
N GLN A 70 -0.85 -10.78 5.43
CA GLN A 70 0.25 -9.87 5.11
C GLN A 70 0.38 -8.79 6.18
N LEU A 71 1.60 -8.30 6.35
CA LEU A 71 1.89 -7.22 7.29
C LEU A 71 1.61 -5.84 6.67
N ALA A 72 1.18 -4.92 7.51
CA ALA A 72 1.05 -3.51 7.18
C ALA A 72 1.67 -2.65 8.28
N ILE A 73 2.34 -1.58 7.88
CA ILE A 73 2.88 -0.56 8.78
C ILE A 73 2.35 0.78 8.31
N GLU A 74 1.92 1.61 9.26
CA GLU A 74 1.37 2.94 8.99
C GLU A 74 1.96 3.96 9.94
N GLY A 75 2.53 5.04 9.40
CA GLY A 75 2.95 6.22 10.13
C GLY A 75 1.98 7.37 9.89
N ASN A 76 1.52 8.04 10.95
CA ASN A 76 0.55 9.12 10.86
C ASN A 76 1.02 10.35 11.60
N ILE A 77 0.66 11.51 11.06
CA ILE A 77 0.77 12.81 11.69
C ILE A 77 -0.65 13.32 11.90
N ILE A 78 -0.98 13.72 13.11
CA ILE A 78 -2.29 14.22 13.49
C ILE A 78 -2.14 15.65 13.97
N LYS A 79 -2.95 16.56 13.42
CA LYS A 79 -3.11 17.93 13.89
C LYS A 79 -4.48 18.06 14.53
N TRP A 80 -4.49 18.34 15.84
CA TRP A 80 -5.72 18.62 16.57
C TRP A 80 -6.14 20.07 16.37
N PHE A 81 -7.43 20.30 16.10
CA PHE A 81 -7.98 21.63 15.82
C PHE A 81 -8.48 22.31 17.09
N ASP A 82 -8.90 21.52 18.08
CA ASP A 82 -9.43 22.02 19.34
C ASP A 82 -8.52 21.72 20.54
N ARG A 83 -8.65 22.51 21.60
CA ARG A 83 -7.88 22.34 22.84
C ARG A 83 -8.20 21.01 23.55
N ASN A 84 -9.42 20.52 23.40
CA ASN A 84 -9.89 19.26 23.99
C ASN A 84 -9.48 18.04 23.20
N ARG A 85 -8.79 18.24 22.07
CA ARG A 85 -8.33 17.16 21.16
C ARG A 85 -9.47 16.22 20.75
N LYS A 86 -10.64 16.76 20.45
CA LYS A 86 -11.80 16.00 19.95
C LYS A 86 -11.75 15.83 18.44
N TRP A 87 -11.40 16.90 17.72
CA TRP A 87 -11.34 16.92 16.27
C TRP A 87 -9.92 17.17 15.77
N GLY A 88 -9.51 16.45 14.72
CA GLY A 88 -8.21 16.66 14.11
C GLY A 88 -8.19 16.21 12.66
N GLY A 89 -7.15 16.65 11.95
CA GLY A 89 -6.77 16.14 10.64
C GLY A 89 -5.64 15.13 10.77
N LEU A 90 -5.72 14.06 10.03
CA LEU A 90 -4.73 12.99 9.96
C LEU A 90 -4.21 12.87 8.54
N PHE A 91 -2.90 12.86 8.41
CA PHE A 91 -2.18 12.50 7.21
C PHE A 91 -1.15 11.43 7.54
N GLY A 92 -0.94 10.48 6.64
CA GLY A 92 0.00 9.39 6.90
C GLY A 92 0.55 8.73 5.66
N ILE A 93 1.40 7.75 5.90
CA ILE A 93 1.92 6.82 4.90
C ILE A 93 1.73 5.42 5.45
N ARG A 94 1.11 4.55 4.65
CA ARG A 94 0.93 3.14 4.94
C ARG A 94 1.63 2.32 3.89
N LEU A 95 2.42 1.37 4.34
CA LEU A 95 3.01 0.31 3.53
C LEU A 95 2.25 -0.97 3.84
N GLU A 96 1.62 -1.54 2.83
CA GLU A 96 0.86 -2.78 3.00
C GLU A 96 1.07 -3.74 1.85
N ASN A 97 1.00 -5.01 2.15
CA ASN A 97 1.00 -6.08 1.17
C ASN A 97 -0.37 -6.74 1.15
N LYS A 98 -0.82 -7.13 -0.04
CA LYS A 98 -2.02 -7.95 -0.24
C LYS A 98 -1.66 -9.10 -1.17
N GLY A 99 -2.13 -10.27 -0.87
CA GLY A 99 -1.81 -11.43 -1.68
C GLY A 99 -2.81 -12.56 -1.51
N MET A 100 -2.81 -13.45 -2.50
CA MET A 100 -3.62 -14.66 -2.50
C MET A 100 -2.93 -15.78 -3.24
N LYS A 101 -3.34 -17.00 -2.94
CA LYS A 101 -2.98 -18.20 -3.68
C LYS A 101 -4.26 -18.84 -4.19
N THR A 102 -4.29 -19.13 -5.47
CA THR A 102 -5.43 -19.79 -6.11
C THR A 102 -4.92 -21.03 -6.85
N ASP A 103 -5.64 -22.12 -6.71
CA ASP A 103 -5.47 -23.32 -7.52
C ASP A 103 -6.76 -23.51 -8.30
N ALA A 104 -6.68 -23.49 -9.60
CA ALA A 104 -7.83 -23.55 -10.49
C ALA A 104 -7.57 -24.54 -11.63
N ARG A 105 -8.64 -25.23 -12.05
CA ARG A 105 -8.64 -26.04 -13.27
C ARG A 105 -9.09 -25.18 -14.44
N VAL A 106 -8.24 -25.10 -15.44
CA VAL A 106 -8.47 -24.31 -16.65
C VAL A 106 -8.59 -25.21 -17.88
N LYS A 107 -9.35 -24.74 -18.87
CA LYS A 107 -9.44 -25.38 -20.16
C LYS A 107 -9.22 -24.34 -21.25
N ASN A 108 -8.33 -24.65 -22.16
CA ASN A 108 -8.02 -23.77 -23.31
C ASN A 108 -7.48 -22.40 -22.91
N TYR A 109 -6.71 -22.35 -21.81
CA TYR A 109 -6.12 -21.13 -21.28
C TYR A 109 -4.86 -20.78 -22.07
N TYR A 110 -4.86 -19.64 -22.74
CA TYR A 110 -3.71 -19.17 -23.50
C TYR A 110 -2.57 -18.79 -22.54
N MET A 111 -1.41 -19.37 -22.75
CA MET A 111 -0.21 -19.11 -21.98
C MET A 111 0.98 -18.87 -22.89
N VAL A 112 1.81 -17.93 -22.49
CA VAL A 112 3.15 -17.73 -23.03
C VAL A 112 4.13 -18.20 -21.96
N MET A 113 4.95 -19.16 -22.27
CA MET A 113 5.98 -19.70 -21.37
C MET A 113 7.35 -19.40 -21.95
N ASP A 114 8.20 -18.82 -21.14
CA ASP A 114 9.60 -18.65 -21.47
C ASP A 114 10.32 -19.97 -21.16
N SER A 115 10.81 -20.63 -22.19
CA SER A 115 11.65 -21.82 -22.04
C SER A 115 13.12 -21.40 -22.13
N TYR A 116 13.89 -21.82 -21.15
CA TYR A 116 15.33 -21.58 -21.12
C TYR A 116 16.05 -22.89 -21.49
N ASP A 117 16.55 -22.93 -22.68
CA ASP A 117 17.36 -24.09 -23.16
C ASP A 117 18.79 -23.62 -23.39
N GLY A 118 19.57 -23.57 -22.29
CA GLY A 118 20.98 -23.20 -22.25
C GLY A 118 21.31 -21.73 -22.56
N GLU A 119 21.28 -21.29 -23.80
CA GLU A 119 21.63 -19.92 -24.20
C GLU A 119 20.54 -19.19 -24.96
N VAL A 120 19.42 -19.84 -25.29
CA VAL A 120 18.36 -19.24 -26.10
C VAL A 120 17.06 -19.15 -25.28
N LEU A 121 16.53 -17.93 -25.11
CA LEU A 121 15.19 -17.68 -24.66
C LEU A 121 14.21 -18.04 -25.79
N GLY A 122 13.56 -19.19 -25.67
CA GLY A 122 12.46 -19.60 -26.54
C GLY A 122 11.11 -19.20 -25.90
N HIS A 123 10.25 -18.55 -26.67
CA HIS A 123 8.86 -18.33 -26.27
C HIS A 123 8.02 -19.47 -26.84
N VAL A 124 7.35 -20.21 -25.96
CA VAL A 124 6.38 -21.23 -26.34
C VAL A 124 4.99 -20.69 -26.03
N GLU A 125 4.19 -20.52 -27.06
CA GLU A 125 2.81 -20.07 -26.95
C GLU A 125 1.86 -21.23 -27.18
N GLY A 126 0.82 -21.32 -26.38
CA GLY A 126 -0.17 -22.39 -26.56
C GLY A 126 -1.33 -22.30 -25.59
N ASN A 127 -2.30 -23.18 -25.85
CA ASN A 127 -3.47 -23.32 -25.02
C ASN A 127 -3.27 -24.47 -24.02
N TRP A 128 -3.30 -24.13 -22.74
CA TRP A 128 -3.15 -25.08 -21.64
C TRP A 128 -4.50 -25.59 -21.16
N THR A 129 -4.59 -26.89 -20.92
CA THR A 129 -5.72 -27.52 -20.25
C THR A 129 -5.19 -28.34 -19.07
N GLY A 130 -5.53 -27.95 -17.86
CA GLY A 130 -5.00 -28.57 -16.65
C GLY A 130 -5.16 -27.71 -15.43
N ASN A 131 -4.39 -28.00 -14.38
CA ASN A 131 -4.38 -27.21 -13.16
C ASN A 131 -3.36 -26.08 -13.24
N VAL A 132 -3.78 -24.87 -12.83
CA VAL A 132 -2.93 -23.67 -12.76
C VAL A 132 -2.93 -23.16 -11.33
N LYS A 133 -1.75 -23.00 -10.76
CA LYS A 133 -1.53 -22.41 -9.45
C LYS A 133 -1.04 -20.98 -9.62
N THR A 134 -1.82 -20.04 -9.10
CA THR A 134 -1.48 -18.61 -9.15
C THR A 134 -1.16 -18.11 -7.75
N ASN A 135 -0.03 -17.43 -7.62
CA ASN A 135 0.36 -16.75 -6.38
C ASN A 135 0.52 -15.26 -6.70
N VAL A 136 -0.41 -14.47 -6.18
CA VAL A 136 -0.40 -13.01 -6.36
C VAL A 136 0.09 -12.37 -5.09
N LYS A 137 1.03 -11.43 -5.20
CA LYS A 137 1.50 -10.61 -4.10
C LYS A 137 1.68 -9.18 -4.61
N ASN A 138 0.85 -8.28 -4.11
CA ASN A 138 0.89 -6.87 -4.45
C ASN A 138 1.34 -6.06 -3.23
N SER A 139 2.21 -5.09 -3.48
CA SER A 139 2.66 -4.13 -2.46
C SER A 139 2.10 -2.76 -2.79
N TYR A 140 1.54 -2.09 -1.78
CA TYR A 140 0.91 -0.79 -1.92
C TYR A 140 1.55 0.23 -0.99
N ILE A 141 1.69 1.44 -1.51
CA ILE A 141 1.98 2.63 -0.71
C ILE A 141 0.69 3.43 -0.69
N THR A 142 0.09 3.57 0.47
CA THR A 142 -1.19 4.25 0.64
C THR A 142 -1.00 5.54 1.43
N LEU A 143 -1.57 6.62 0.95
CA LEU A 143 -1.58 7.94 1.60
C LEU A 143 -2.98 8.23 2.14
N PRO A 144 -3.23 8.03 3.44
CA PRO A 144 -4.51 8.38 4.07
C PRO A 144 -4.60 9.87 4.36
N PHE A 145 -5.75 10.47 4.01
CA PHE A 145 -6.15 11.82 4.36
C PHE A 145 -7.48 11.74 5.12
N GLN A 146 -7.47 11.88 6.43
CA GLN A 146 -8.62 11.57 7.24
C GLN A 146 -8.90 12.67 8.26
N VAL A 147 -10.17 12.86 8.55
CA VAL A 147 -10.62 13.56 9.75
C VAL A 147 -10.71 12.54 10.87
N ILE A 148 -10.19 12.88 12.03
CA ILE A 148 -10.25 12.06 13.23
C ILE A 148 -11.15 12.73 14.26
N TYR A 149 -12.05 11.95 14.82
CA TYR A 149 -12.92 12.35 15.94
C TYR A 149 -12.71 11.42 17.12
N LYS A 150 -12.31 11.99 18.25
CA LYS A 150 -12.07 11.25 19.46
C LYS A 150 -13.37 11.13 20.26
N VAL A 151 -13.96 9.95 20.23
CA VAL A 151 -15.21 9.65 20.96
C VAL A 151 -14.93 9.48 22.44
N SER A 152 -13.85 8.79 22.78
CA SER A 152 -13.43 8.54 24.15
C SER A 152 -11.91 8.43 24.23
N PRO A 153 -11.29 8.34 25.42
CA PRO A 153 -9.84 8.14 25.54
C PRO A 153 -9.32 6.90 24.80
N ARG A 154 -10.19 5.91 24.55
CA ARG A 154 -9.81 4.62 23.92
C ARG A 154 -10.33 4.48 22.48
N TRP A 155 -11.26 5.35 22.02
CA TRP A 155 -11.91 5.19 20.73
C TRP A 155 -11.79 6.44 19.87
N ASP A 156 -11.20 6.25 18.69
CA ASP A 156 -11.10 7.28 17.64
C ASP A 156 -11.89 6.80 16.40
N LEU A 157 -12.78 7.65 15.91
CA LEU A 157 -13.40 7.48 14.60
C LEU A 157 -12.56 8.23 13.55
N LYS A 158 -12.38 7.63 12.40
CA LYS A 158 -11.63 8.20 11.28
C LYS A 158 -12.43 8.08 10.02
N PHE A 159 -12.50 9.16 9.28
CA PHE A 159 -13.21 9.21 8.02
C PHE A 159 -12.44 10.07 7.02
N GLY A 160 -12.30 9.58 5.79
CA GLY A 160 -11.63 10.32 4.73
C GLY A 160 -11.12 9.42 3.61
N PRO A 161 -10.71 10.02 2.49
CA PRO A 161 -10.14 9.31 1.37
C PRO A 161 -8.74 8.78 1.67
N TYR A 162 -8.32 7.84 0.83
CA TYR A 162 -6.93 7.40 0.70
C TYR A 162 -6.57 7.20 -0.76
N ILE A 163 -5.30 7.35 -1.08
CA ILE A 163 -4.73 7.13 -2.42
C ILE A 163 -3.73 5.99 -2.30
N SER A 164 -3.85 4.99 -3.17
CA SER A 164 -2.93 3.83 -3.23
C SER A 164 -2.40 3.64 -4.62
#